data_dad64233836b643a2f181ebe0dec4bc6
#
_entry.id   dad64233836b643a2f181ebe0dec4bc6
#
_cell.length_a   1.000
_cell.length_b   1.000
_cell.length_c   1.000
_cell.angle_alpha   90.00
_cell.angle_beta   90.00
_cell.angle_gamma   90.00
#
_symmetry.space_group_name_H-M   'P 1'
#
loop_
_entity.id
_entity.type
_entity.pdbx_description
1 polymer ?
#
loop_
_entity_poly.entity_id
_entity_poly.type
_entity_poly.pdbx_seq_one_letter_code
_entity_poly.pdbx_strand_id
1 'polypeptide(L)'
;MAEVKNINALSMESIDLDEIYQQPEQGKILMNDDIVFVMGGHLQHTRFLSEGKIYQMVEPRLILALKGHADICVNLQDCHVEKGSVMLLPTDTIVEIKEISEDARVVAIVFRDGMDIMDEIVVSTSPSEFARLMRIVYLAWDFLQIKPYRTKTVQSLLQSVVTDIQYINDLEEGNTKRGSTSRSHDLFLQLKRLVHRHCTHERSIPFYAEQLHVTPHHLSAIIKKASGKSVMHWVNRATIQEAKVLLKTNNAMGYEIADRLNFPNASAFSKYFKRETGMTPREYQEKMTL
;
A
#
# COMPACT_ATOMS: atom_id res chain seq x y z
N MET A 1 21.78 13.76 -18.57
CA MET A 1 20.39 14.11 -18.20
C MET A 1 19.86 12.94 -17.42
N ALA A 2 19.79 13.07 -16.11
CA ALA A 2 19.36 11.96 -15.21
C ALA A 2 17.84 11.95 -15.12
N GLU A 3 17.24 10.80 -15.41
CA GLU A 3 15.80 10.59 -15.23
C GLU A 3 15.42 10.75 -13.77
N VAL A 4 14.58 11.73 -13.50
CA VAL A 4 13.91 11.92 -12.20
C VAL A 4 12.98 10.72 -11.99
N LYS A 5 13.29 9.83 -11.06
CA LYS A 5 12.35 8.77 -10.64
C LYS A 5 11.18 9.42 -9.91
N ASN A 6 10.12 9.71 -10.67
CA ASN A 6 8.84 10.17 -10.13
C ASN A 6 8.20 9.09 -9.24
N ILE A 7 7.46 9.51 -8.19
CA ILE A 7 6.40 8.64 -7.66
C ILE A 7 5.41 8.48 -8.80
N ASN A 8 5.26 7.25 -9.21
CA ASN A 8 4.28 6.94 -10.22
C ASN A 8 2.94 6.82 -9.51
N ALA A 9 2.06 7.81 -9.71
CA ALA A 9 0.66 7.59 -9.41
C ALA A 9 0.21 6.40 -10.26
N LEU A 10 -0.06 5.28 -9.60
CA LEU A 10 -0.51 4.08 -10.29
C LEU A 10 -2.03 4.15 -10.40
N SER A 11 -2.51 4.81 -11.46
CA SER A 11 -3.92 4.94 -11.81
C SER A 11 -4.30 4.00 -12.96
N MET A 12 -5.57 3.64 -13.01
CA MET A 12 -6.16 2.97 -14.17
C MET A 12 -5.97 3.76 -15.47
N GLU A 13 -5.97 5.08 -15.39
CA GLU A 13 -5.77 5.97 -16.54
C GLU A 13 -4.33 5.91 -17.08
N SER A 14 -3.37 5.48 -16.28
CA SER A 14 -1.97 5.29 -16.70
C SER A 14 -1.71 3.95 -17.39
N ILE A 15 -2.72 3.07 -17.49
CA ILE A 15 -2.62 1.76 -18.12
C ILE A 15 -2.84 1.92 -19.62
N ASP A 16 -1.77 1.82 -20.41
CA ASP A 16 -1.87 1.75 -21.86
C ASP A 16 -2.34 0.35 -22.29
N LEU A 17 -3.62 0.26 -22.63
CA LEU A 17 -4.25 -1.01 -23.01
C LEU A 17 -3.72 -1.55 -24.33
N ASP A 18 -3.37 -0.69 -25.28
CA ASP A 18 -2.86 -1.13 -26.59
C ASP A 18 -1.51 -1.80 -26.45
N GLU A 19 -0.67 -1.33 -25.51
CA GLU A 19 0.61 -1.95 -25.19
C GLU A 19 0.44 -3.32 -24.53
N ILE A 20 -0.59 -3.47 -23.69
CA ILE A 20 -0.86 -4.72 -22.96
C ILE A 20 -1.45 -5.80 -23.88
N TYR A 21 -2.34 -5.44 -24.79
CA TYR A 21 -2.94 -6.39 -25.74
C TYR A 21 -1.95 -6.95 -26.77
N GLN A 22 -0.81 -6.28 -26.97
CA GLN A 22 0.23 -6.74 -27.90
C GLN A 22 1.16 -7.82 -27.32
N GLN A 23 1.08 -8.10 -26.01
CA GLN A 23 1.96 -9.08 -25.36
C GLN A 23 1.14 -10.24 -24.73
N PRO A 24 1.05 -11.41 -25.39
CA PRO A 24 0.23 -12.54 -24.91
C PRO A 24 0.64 -13.11 -23.56
N GLU A 25 1.85 -12.80 -23.09
CA GLU A 25 2.37 -13.27 -21.80
C GLU A 25 1.91 -12.44 -20.59
N GLN A 26 1.25 -11.31 -20.81
CA GLN A 26 0.85 -10.39 -19.72
C GLN A 26 -0.42 -10.78 -18.98
N GLY A 27 -1.02 -11.91 -19.30
CA GLY A 27 -2.28 -12.33 -18.72
C GLY A 27 -3.50 -11.81 -19.49
N LYS A 28 -4.68 -12.15 -18.99
CA LYS A 28 -5.95 -11.68 -19.57
C LYS A 28 -6.43 -10.45 -18.81
N ILE A 29 -6.84 -9.42 -19.54
CA ILE A 29 -7.34 -8.17 -18.94
C ILE A 29 -8.78 -7.93 -19.38
N LEU A 30 -9.62 -7.60 -18.42
CA LEU A 30 -10.96 -7.05 -18.64
C LEU A 30 -11.05 -5.70 -17.96
N MET A 31 -11.59 -4.73 -18.66
CA MET A 31 -11.76 -3.37 -18.15
C MET A 31 -13.14 -2.84 -18.53
N ASN A 32 -13.75 -2.14 -17.59
CA ASN A 32 -14.93 -1.32 -17.79
C ASN A 32 -14.85 -0.05 -16.93
N ASP A 33 -15.92 0.74 -16.84
CA ASP A 33 -15.91 1.99 -16.08
C ASP A 33 -15.73 1.79 -14.57
N ASP A 34 -16.06 0.62 -14.03
CA ASP A 34 -16.04 0.35 -12.59
C ASP A 34 -14.78 -0.39 -12.11
N ILE A 35 -14.14 -1.17 -12.99
CA ILE A 35 -13.11 -2.12 -12.58
C ILE A 35 -12.08 -2.39 -13.69
N VAL A 36 -10.81 -2.56 -13.30
CA VAL A 36 -9.80 -3.26 -14.11
C VAL A 36 -9.47 -4.59 -13.46
N PHE A 37 -9.55 -5.65 -14.22
CA PHE A 37 -9.30 -7.00 -13.75
C PHE A 37 -8.19 -7.65 -14.60
N VAL A 38 -7.07 -7.94 -13.96
CA VAL A 38 -5.91 -8.60 -14.57
C VAL A 38 -5.81 -10.02 -14.04
N MET A 39 -5.91 -11.01 -14.93
CA MET A 39 -5.83 -12.43 -14.59
C MET A 39 -4.50 -13.01 -15.02
N GLY A 40 -3.65 -13.39 -14.08
CA GLY A 40 -2.37 -14.04 -14.33
C GLY A 40 -1.30 -13.12 -14.91
N GLY A 41 -1.37 -11.82 -14.63
CA GLY A 41 -0.40 -10.83 -15.09
C GLY A 41 1.01 -11.08 -14.52
N HIS A 42 2.02 -10.95 -15.38
CA HIS A 42 3.43 -10.93 -14.99
C HIS A 42 3.78 -9.57 -14.40
N LEU A 43 4.33 -9.54 -13.20
CA LEU A 43 4.70 -8.28 -12.55
C LEU A 43 5.95 -7.63 -13.17
N GLN A 44 6.98 -8.41 -13.51
CA GLN A 44 8.23 -7.86 -14.06
C GLN A 44 8.12 -7.31 -15.48
N HIS A 45 7.23 -7.87 -16.30
CA HIS A 45 7.06 -7.44 -17.68
C HIS A 45 6.05 -6.30 -17.83
N THR A 46 5.41 -5.89 -16.72
CA THR A 46 4.60 -4.68 -16.74
C THR A 46 5.52 -3.48 -16.52
N ARG A 47 5.60 -2.55 -17.48
CA ARG A 47 6.28 -1.25 -17.28
C ARG A 47 5.74 -0.45 -16.10
N PHE A 48 4.64 -0.93 -15.51
CA PHE A 48 3.95 -0.28 -14.40
C PHE A 48 4.61 -0.50 -13.04
N LEU A 49 5.28 -1.65 -12.83
CA LEU A 49 5.95 -1.96 -11.57
C LEU A 49 7.42 -2.28 -11.83
N SER A 50 8.30 -1.53 -11.22
CA SER A 50 9.75 -1.72 -11.36
C SER A 50 10.41 -1.71 -9.99
N GLU A 51 11.44 -2.52 -9.83
CA GLU A 51 12.25 -2.56 -8.62
C GLU A 51 12.86 -1.18 -8.30
N GLY A 52 12.97 -0.89 -7.02
CA GLY A 52 13.49 0.37 -6.50
C GLY A 52 12.58 1.58 -6.73
N LYS A 53 11.36 1.39 -7.25
CA LYS A 53 10.38 2.47 -7.42
C LYS A 53 9.35 2.47 -6.30
N ILE A 54 8.83 3.66 -6.04
CA ILE A 54 7.72 3.89 -5.09
C ILE A 54 6.48 4.27 -5.89
N TYR A 55 5.35 3.69 -5.50
CA TYR A 55 4.05 3.91 -6.12
C TYR A 55 3.04 4.36 -5.07
N GLN A 56 2.19 5.31 -5.42
CA GLN A 56 1.01 5.67 -4.68
C GLN A 56 -0.21 5.11 -5.40
N MET A 57 -1.01 4.33 -4.71
CA MET A 57 -2.24 3.76 -5.24
C MET A 57 -3.32 4.83 -5.33
N VAL A 58 -3.75 5.19 -6.52
CA VAL A 58 -4.85 6.16 -6.72
C VAL A 58 -6.18 5.50 -6.41
N GLU A 59 -6.36 4.25 -6.85
CA GLU A 59 -7.56 3.48 -6.59
C GLU A 59 -7.28 2.29 -5.67
N PRO A 60 -8.28 1.81 -4.89
CA PRO A 60 -8.12 0.63 -4.06
C PRO A 60 -7.93 -0.63 -4.92
N ARG A 61 -7.18 -1.60 -4.37
CA ARG A 61 -6.77 -2.82 -5.10
C ARG A 61 -6.88 -4.06 -4.24
N LEU A 62 -7.28 -5.13 -4.90
CA LEU A 62 -7.16 -6.51 -4.43
C LEU A 62 -6.11 -7.22 -5.29
N ILE A 63 -5.11 -7.84 -4.66
CA ILE A 63 -4.05 -8.57 -5.34
C ILE A 63 -3.93 -9.96 -4.73
N LEU A 64 -3.87 -10.99 -5.58
CA LEU A 64 -3.65 -12.39 -5.17
C LEU A 64 -2.40 -12.92 -5.89
N ALA A 65 -1.42 -13.36 -5.14
CA ALA A 65 -0.17 -13.90 -5.67
C ALA A 65 -0.33 -15.35 -6.13
N LEU A 66 -0.19 -15.58 -7.44
CA LEU A 66 -0.37 -16.90 -8.07
C LEU A 66 0.93 -17.70 -8.12
N LYS A 67 2.06 -17.01 -8.32
CA LYS A 67 3.38 -17.62 -8.51
C LYS A 67 4.48 -16.61 -8.20
N GLY A 68 5.69 -17.11 -7.88
CA GLY A 68 6.85 -16.29 -7.57
C GLY A 68 6.77 -15.63 -6.19
N HIS A 69 7.62 -14.64 -5.99
CA HIS A 69 7.66 -13.85 -4.76
C HIS A 69 8.01 -12.39 -5.05
N ALA A 70 7.75 -11.53 -4.08
CA ALA A 70 8.18 -10.13 -4.08
C ALA A 70 8.47 -9.66 -2.65
N ASP A 71 9.51 -8.87 -2.48
CA ASP A 71 9.78 -8.09 -1.28
C ASP A 71 9.34 -6.66 -1.51
N ILE A 72 8.35 -6.23 -0.74
CA ILE A 72 7.73 -4.91 -0.87
C ILE A 72 7.68 -4.20 0.49
N CYS A 73 7.56 -2.90 0.47
CA CYS A 73 7.23 -2.11 1.66
C CYS A 73 5.89 -1.42 1.43
N VAL A 74 4.87 -1.81 2.19
CA VAL A 74 3.53 -1.22 2.13
C VAL A 74 3.35 -0.29 3.32
N ASN A 75 3.10 1.00 3.07
CA ASN A 75 2.91 2.01 4.12
C ASN A 75 3.89 1.86 5.30
N LEU A 76 5.20 1.69 5.01
CA LEU A 76 6.26 1.57 6.01
C LEU A 76 6.44 0.17 6.64
N GLN A 77 5.68 -0.80 6.24
CA GLN A 77 5.81 -2.17 6.71
C GLN A 77 6.43 -3.03 5.61
N ASP A 78 7.57 -3.64 5.92
CA ASP A 78 8.20 -4.60 5.01
C ASP A 78 7.40 -5.89 5.01
N CYS A 79 7.04 -6.35 3.80
CA CYS A 79 6.25 -7.53 3.58
C CYS A 79 6.95 -8.43 2.56
N HIS A 80 7.05 -9.71 2.87
CA HIS A 80 7.38 -10.75 1.90
C HIS A 80 6.08 -11.33 1.35
N VAL A 81 5.92 -11.29 0.04
CA VAL A 81 4.74 -11.78 -0.68
C VAL A 81 5.15 -12.95 -1.52
N GLU A 82 4.49 -14.08 -1.34
CA GLU A 82 4.74 -15.31 -2.08
C GLU A 82 3.42 -15.91 -2.59
N LYS A 83 3.50 -17.03 -3.32
CA LYS A 83 2.29 -17.76 -3.78
C LYS A 83 1.33 -18.01 -2.62
N GLY A 84 0.09 -17.60 -2.76
CA GLY A 84 -0.95 -17.72 -1.73
C GLY A 84 -1.10 -16.47 -0.85
N SER A 85 -0.20 -15.49 -0.98
CA SER A 85 -0.40 -14.20 -0.34
C SER A 85 -1.53 -13.43 -1.02
N VAL A 86 -2.31 -12.70 -0.22
CA VAL A 86 -3.35 -11.78 -0.69
C VAL A 86 -3.16 -10.41 -0.07
N MET A 87 -3.48 -9.38 -0.85
CA MET A 87 -3.31 -7.99 -0.43
C MET A 87 -4.56 -7.19 -0.72
N LEU A 88 -5.01 -6.42 0.27
CA LEU A 88 -5.98 -5.34 0.11
C LEU A 88 -5.23 -4.02 0.32
N LEU A 89 -5.21 -3.17 -0.68
CA LEU A 89 -4.52 -1.90 -0.67
C LEU A 89 -5.54 -0.78 -0.89
N PRO A 90 -5.85 0.02 0.16
CA PRO A 90 -6.69 1.22 0.03
C PRO A 90 -6.12 2.27 -0.93
N THR A 91 -6.92 3.28 -1.26
CA THR A 91 -6.44 4.51 -1.87
C THR A 91 -5.32 5.13 -1.03
N ASP A 92 -4.43 5.88 -1.67
CA ASP A 92 -3.29 6.55 -1.06
C ASP A 92 -2.24 5.61 -0.40
N THR A 93 -2.40 4.28 -0.54
CA THR A 93 -1.38 3.33 -0.08
C THR A 93 -0.09 3.53 -0.85
N ILE A 94 1.02 3.64 -0.13
CA ILE A 94 2.34 3.76 -0.73
C ILE A 94 3.03 2.40 -0.71
N VAL A 95 3.45 1.96 -1.88
CA VAL A 95 4.14 0.68 -2.07
C VAL A 95 5.51 0.93 -2.69
N GLU A 96 6.57 0.51 -2.01
CA GLU A 96 7.93 0.45 -2.55
C GLU A 96 8.22 -1.00 -2.96
N ILE A 97 8.60 -1.19 -4.22
CA ILE A 97 9.01 -2.49 -4.72
C ILE A 97 10.52 -2.63 -4.49
N LYS A 98 10.93 -3.59 -3.69
CA LYS A 98 12.35 -3.87 -3.41
C LYS A 98 12.91 -4.91 -4.35
N GLU A 99 12.19 -6.01 -4.50
CA GLU A 99 12.55 -7.15 -5.35
C GLU A 99 11.29 -7.83 -5.87
N ILE A 100 11.33 -8.34 -7.09
CA ILE A 100 10.27 -9.16 -7.71
C ILE A 100 10.94 -10.32 -8.45
N SER A 101 10.52 -11.56 -8.19
CA SER A 101 11.01 -12.71 -8.93
C SER A 101 10.54 -12.68 -10.40
N GLU A 102 11.37 -13.20 -11.31
CA GLU A 102 11.08 -13.21 -12.76
C GLU A 102 9.77 -13.93 -13.13
N ASP A 103 9.40 -14.92 -12.32
CA ASP A 103 8.20 -15.71 -12.53
C ASP A 103 6.97 -15.24 -11.75
N ALA A 104 7.06 -14.06 -11.10
CA ALA A 104 5.98 -13.50 -10.30
C ALA A 104 4.72 -13.24 -11.15
N ARG A 105 3.60 -13.85 -10.73
CA ARG A 105 2.28 -13.71 -11.37
C ARG A 105 1.22 -13.41 -10.33
N VAL A 106 0.31 -12.53 -10.70
CA VAL A 106 -0.79 -12.12 -9.83
C VAL A 106 -2.14 -12.10 -10.55
N VAL A 107 -3.20 -12.18 -9.76
CA VAL A 107 -4.47 -11.57 -10.10
C VAL A 107 -4.47 -10.18 -9.45
N ALA A 108 -4.75 -9.16 -10.22
CA ALA A 108 -4.90 -7.79 -9.72
C ALA A 108 -6.25 -7.23 -10.14
N ILE A 109 -6.98 -6.71 -9.17
CA ILE A 109 -8.30 -6.11 -9.37
C ILE A 109 -8.23 -4.68 -8.81
N VAL A 110 -8.46 -3.71 -9.69
CA VAL A 110 -8.49 -2.28 -9.34
C VAL A 110 -9.93 -1.81 -9.38
N PHE A 111 -10.37 -1.13 -8.34
CA PHE A 111 -11.75 -0.67 -8.20
C PHE A 111 -11.80 0.85 -8.40
N ARG A 112 -12.64 1.33 -9.32
CA ARG A 112 -12.90 2.77 -9.46
C ARG A 112 -13.97 3.23 -8.50
N ASP A 113 -15.02 2.43 -8.34
CA ASP A 113 -16.16 2.77 -7.53
C ASP A 113 -16.79 1.53 -6.88
N GLY A 114 -17.55 1.72 -5.80
CA GLY A 114 -18.38 0.68 -5.20
C GLY A 114 -17.66 -0.35 -4.33
N MET A 115 -16.37 -0.19 -4.03
CA MET A 115 -15.64 -1.07 -3.12
C MET A 115 -14.90 -0.27 -2.06
N ASP A 116 -15.35 -0.38 -0.81
CA ASP A 116 -14.76 0.33 0.31
C ASP A 116 -13.69 -0.54 1.00
N ILE A 117 -12.45 -0.41 0.53
CA ILE A 117 -11.28 -1.02 1.15
C ILE A 117 -10.65 0.02 2.08
N MET A 118 -10.92 -0.11 3.38
CA MET A 118 -10.49 0.85 4.39
C MET A 118 -9.12 0.52 4.98
N ASP A 119 -8.80 -0.76 5.13
CA ASP A 119 -7.60 -1.22 5.79
C ASP A 119 -6.64 -1.88 4.80
N GLU A 120 -5.34 -1.57 4.97
CA GLU A 120 -4.31 -2.32 4.28
C GLU A 120 -4.16 -3.70 4.94
N ILE A 121 -4.24 -4.74 4.14
CA ILE A 121 -4.05 -6.12 4.57
C ILE A 121 -3.03 -6.77 3.64
N VAL A 122 -2.04 -7.40 4.21
CA VAL A 122 -1.11 -8.30 3.53
C VAL A 122 -1.05 -9.57 4.37
N VAL A 123 -1.64 -10.64 3.87
CA VAL A 123 -1.80 -11.90 4.63
C VAL A 123 -1.47 -13.10 3.74
N SER A 124 -0.85 -14.13 4.33
CA SER A 124 -0.64 -15.41 3.68
C SER A 124 -1.82 -16.32 3.98
N THR A 125 -2.40 -16.95 2.95
CA THR A 125 -3.54 -17.83 3.09
C THR A 125 -3.12 -19.29 3.06
N SER A 126 -3.88 -20.17 3.71
CA SER A 126 -3.74 -21.61 3.50
C SER A 126 -4.14 -21.98 2.05
N PRO A 127 -3.67 -23.13 1.52
CA PRO A 127 -4.05 -23.57 0.17
C PRO A 127 -5.57 -23.71 -0.03
N SER A 128 -6.31 -24.08 1.01
CA SER A 128 -7.78 -24.21 0.96
C SER A 128 -8.48 -22.85 0.93
N GLU A 129 -8.00 -21.87 1.69
CA GLU A 129 -8.50 -20.50 1.68
C GLU A 129 -8.21 -19.84 0.34
N PHE A 130 -6.98 -19.93 -0.15
CA PHE A 130 -6.61 -19.40 -1.45
C PHE A 130 -7.48 -19.97 -2.57
N ALA A 131 -7.67 -21.31 -2.58
CA ALA A 131 -8.52 -21.95 -3.58
C ALA A 131 -9.99 -21.50 -3.48
N ARG A 132 -10.51 -21.20 -2.28
CA ARG A 132 -11.86 -20.67 -2.09
C ARG A 132 -11.98 -19.27 -2.65
N LEU A 133 -11.03 -18.37 -2.32
CA LEU A 133 -10.99 -16.99 -2.84
C LEU A 133 -10.90 -17.00 -4.35
N MET A 134 -10.01 -17.82 -4.93
CA MET A 134 -9.85 -17.93 -6.39
C MET A 134 -11.11 -18.41 -7.11
N ARG A 135 -11.92 -19.30 -6.52
CA ARG A 135 -13.21 -19.70 -7.12
C ARG A 135 -14.17 -18.53 -7.26
N ILE A 136 -14.25 -17.66 -6.25
CA ILE A 136 -15.11 -16.46 -6.30
C ILE A 136 -14.56 -15.47 -7.33
N VAL A 137 -13.24 -15.31 -7.37
CA VAL A 137 -12.55 -14.45 -8.34
C VAL A 137 -12.78 -14.92 -9.77
N TYR A 138 -12.68 -16.22 -10.05
CA TYR A 138 -13.01 -16.79 -11.37
C TYR A 138 -14.49 -16.60 -11.72
N LEU A 139 -15.39 -16.78 -10.77
CA LEU A 139 -16.81 -16.54 -11.00
C LEU A 139 -17.09 -15.07 -11.33
N ALA A 140 -16.44 -14.13 -10.61
CA ALA A 140 -16.54 -12.70 -10.93
C ALA A 140 -16.00 -12.40 -12.34
N TRP A 141 -14.88 -13.03 -12.72
CA TRP A 141 -14.32 -12.94 -14.07
C TRP A 141 -15.29 -13.42 -15.15
N ASP A 142 -15.98 -14.54 -14.94
CA ASP A 142 -16.99 -15.05 -15.89
C ASP A 142 -18.16 -14.08 -16.04
N PHE A 143 -18.63 -13.48 -14.92
CA PHE A 143 -19.70 -12.48 -14.98
C PHE A 143 -19.31 -11.18 -15.69
N LEU A 144 -18.03 -10.81 -15.67
CA LEU A 144 -17.53 -9.63 -16.42
C LEU A 144 -17.64 -9.80 -17.94
N GLN A 145 -17.67 -11.03 -18.44
CA GLN A 145 -17.78 -11.35 -19.87
C GLN A 145 -19.23 -11.39 -20.37
N ILE A 146 -20.22 -11.39 -19.47
CA ILE A 146 -21.64 -11.46 -19.82
C ILE A 146 -22.15 -10.08 -20.23
N LYS A 147 -22.92 -10.04 -21.31
CA LYS A 147 -23.60 -8.81 -21.76
C LYS A 147 -25.13 -8.98 -21.65
N PRO A 148 -25.87 -8.03 -21.04
CA PRO A 148 -25.37 -6.80 -20.40
C PRO A 148 -24.60 -7.10 -19.11
N TYR A 149 -23.61 -6.24 -18.80
CA TYR A 149 -22.78 -6.35 -17.62
C TYR A 149 -23.60 -6.27 -16.33
N ARG A 150 -23.35 -7.22 -15.42
CA ARG A 150 -24.08 -7.36 -14.15
C ARG A 150 -23.29 -6.74 -12.99
N THR A 151 -23.15 -5.42 -12.97
CA THR A 151 -22.35 -4.66 -11.99
C THR A 151 -22.58 -5.12 -10.55
N LYS A 152 -23.82 -5.16 -10.08
CA LYS A 152 -24.15 -5.55 -8.68
C LYS A 152 -23.72 -6.98 -8.34
N THR A 153 -23.82 -7.92 -9.29
CA THR A 153 -23.41 -9.31 -9.09
C THR A 153 -21.89 -9.38 -8.89
N VAL A 154 -21.13 -8.73 -9.77
CA VAL A 154 -19.66 -8.71 -9.67
C VAL A 154 -19.21 -8.01 -8.40
N GLN A 155 -19.79 -6.86 -8.06
CA GLN A 155 -19.50 -6.14 -6.81
C GLN A 155 -19.78 -7.03 -5.58
N SER A 156 -20.90 -7.74 -5.54
CA SER A 156 -21.24 -8.63 -4.41
C SER A 156 -20.26 -9.80 -4.27
N LEU A 157 -19.83 -10.40 -5.38
CA LEU A 157 -18.83 -11.46 -5.38
C LEU A 157 -17.48 -10.96 -4.85
N LEU A 158 -17.02 -9.81 -5.35
CA LEU A 158 -15.75 -9.23 -4.92
C LEU A 158 -15.81 -8.71 -3.49
N GLN A 159 -16.97 -8.19 -3.04
CA GLN A 159 -17.18 -7.84 -1.64
C GLN A 159 -17.06 -9.06 -0.73
N SER A 160 -17.55 -10.22 -1.17
CA SER A 160 -17.40 -11.48 -0.41
C SER A 160 -15.92 -11.87 -0.29
N VAL A 161 -15.11 -11.67 -1.34
CA VAL A 161 -13.65 -11.90 -1.30
C VAL A 161 -12.99 -10.97 -0.28
N VAL A 162 -13.31 -9.67 -0.33
CA VAL A 162 -12.77 -8.68 0.61
C VAL A 162 -13.11 -9.03 2.05
N THR A 163 -14.37 -9.40 2.31
CA THR A 163 -14.84 -9.78 3.64
C THR A 163 -14.13 -11.04 4.15
N ASP A 164 -13.93 -12.05 3.30
CA ASP A 164 -13.23 -13.29 3.69
C ASP A 164 -11.74 -13.03 3.98
N ILE A 165 -11.08 -12.15 3.22
CA ILE A 165 -9.70 -11.72 3.50
C ILE A 165 -9.59 -10.98 4.83
N GLN A 166 -10.54 -10.08 5.13
CA GLN A 166 -10.61 -9.39 6.42
C GLN A 166 -10.75 -10.40 7.57
N TYR A 167 -11.61 -11.40 7.40
CA TYR A 167 -11.79 -12.45 8.39
C TYR A 167 -10.53 -13.31 8.59
N ILE A 168 -9.83 -13.69 7.52
CA ILE A 168 -8.54 -14.42 7.58
C ILE A 168 -7.50 -13.60 8.34
N ASN A 169 -7.38 -12.31 8.04
CA ASN A 169 -6.47 -11.42 8.72
C ASN A 169 -6.78 -11.32 10.24
N ASP A 170 -8.06 -11.19 10.59
CA ASP A 170 -8.50 -11.13 11.99
C ASP A 170 -8.17 -12.43 12.76
N LEU A 171 -8.26 -13.59 12.10
CA LEU A 171 -7.87 -14.88 12.68
C LEU A 171 -6.37 -14.98 12.90
N GLU A 172 -5.53 -14.55 11.94
CA GLU A 172 -4.07 -14.55 12.09
C GLU A 172 -3.65 -13.61 13.22
N GLU A 173 -4.22 -12.42 13.28
CA GLU A 173 -3.98 -11.48 14.36
C GLU A 173 -4.49 -11.99 15.71
N GLY A 174 -5.63 -12.66 15.74
CA GLY A 174 -6.18 -13.33 16.94
C GLY A 174 -5.32 -14.48 17.44
N ASN A 175 -4.66 -15.22 16.55
CA ASN A 175 -3.73 -16.30 16.90
C ASN A 175 -2.38 -15.78 17.42
N THR A 176 -1.90 -14.66 16.89
CA THR A 176 -0.68 -13.99 17.37
C THR A 176 -0.92 -13.23 18.68
N LYS A 177 -2.16 -12.91 19.02
CA LYS A 177 -2.57 -12.08 20.16
C LYS A 177 -3.61 -12.74 21.07
N ARG A 178 -3.40 -13.97 21.49
CA ARG A 178 -4.14 -14.50 22.67
C ARG A 178 -3.76 -13.71 23.92
N GLY A 179 -4.22 -12.46 24.02
CA GLY A 179 -3.99 -11.63 25.20
C GLY A 179 -4.11 -10.12 25.04
N SER A 180 -4.37 -9.58 23.86
CA SER A 180 -4.53 -8.13 23.67
C SER A 180 -5.82 -7.84 22.91
N THR A 181 -6.76 -7.21 23.61
CA THR A 181 -8.09 -6.83 23.16
C THR A 181 -8.09 -6.15 21.78
N SER A 182 -9.06 -6.51 20.93
CA SER A 182 -9.48 -5.86 19.67
C SER A 182 -9.32 -4.32 19.70
N ARG A 183 -9.70 -3.69 20.81
CA ARG A 183 -9.64 -2.23 21.00
C ARG A 183 -8.24 -1.61 20.89
N SER A 184 -7.19 -2.31 21.29
CA SER A 184 -5.81 -1.81 21.19
C SER A 184 -5.30 -1.83 19.76
N HIS A 185 -5.72 -2.84 18.99
CA HIS A 185 -5.42 -2.99 17.59
C HIS A 185 -6.18 -1.94 16.77
N ASP A 186 -7.50 -1.78 17.02
CA ASP A 186 -8.32 -0.76 16.37
C ASP A 186 -7.74 0.65 16.58
N LEU A 187 -7.28 0.95 17.81
CA LEU A 187 -6.65 2.23 18.10
C LEU A 187 -5.32 2.41 17.33
N PHE A 188 -4.57 1.34 17.16
CA PHE A 188 -3.34 1.37 16.38
C PHE A 188 -3.61 1.63 14.88
N LEU A 189 -4.61 0.97 14.29
CA LEU A 189 -5.03 1.23 12.91
C LEU A 189 -5.52 2.66 12.72
N GLN A 190 -6.33 3.17 13.66
CA GLN A 190 -6.78 4.56 13.64
C GLN A 190 -5.59 5.53 13.73
N LEU A 191 -4.59 5.24 14.58
CA LEU A 191 -3.37 6.04 14.64
C LEU A 191 -2.62 6.03 13.30
N LYS A 192 -2.45 4.88 12.65
CA LYS A 192 -1.77 4.78 11.35
C LYS A 192 -2.45 5.69 10.30
N ARG A 193 -3.78 5.66 10.22
CA ARG A 193 -4.56 6.52 9.31
C ARG A 193 -4.38 8.00 9.63
N LEU A 194 -4.43 8.38 10.90
CA LEU A 194 -4.22 9.77 11.33
C LEU A 194 -2.78 10.24 11.06
N VAL A 195 -1.80 9.40 11.34
CA VAL A 195 -0.40 9.69 11.07
C VAL A 195 -0.18 9.90 9.58
N HIS A 196 -0.68 9.03 8.73
CA HIS A 196 -0.58 9.19 7.28
C HIS A 196 -1.19 10.50 6.78
N ARG A 197 -2.35 10.89 7.33
CA ARG A 197 -3.06 12.12 6.94
C ARG A 197 -2.40 13.40 7.44
N HIS A 198 -1.74 13.36 8.59
CA HIS A 198 -1.30 14.57 9.30
C HIS A 198 0.21 14.70 9.51
N CYS A 199 1.03 13.69 9.22
CA CYS A 199 2.47 13.68 9.51
C CYS A 199 3.26 14.81 8.83
N THR A 200 2.75 15.37 7.74
CA THR A 200 3.34 16.50 7.05
C THR A 200 3.28 17.78 7.90
N HIS A 201 2.23 17.97 8.69
CA HIS A 201 2.00 19.17 9.47
C HIS A 201 2.10 18.95 10.98
N GLU A 202 1.73 17.77 11.48
CA GLU A 202 1.65 17.47 12.91
C GLU A 202 2.54 16.30 13.30
N ARG A 203 3.40 16.52 14.29
CA ARG A 203 4.36 15.53 14.80
C ARG A 203 4.33 15.38 16.32
N SER A 204 3.28 15.87 16.98
CA SER A 204 3.17 15.82 18.44
C SER A 204 2.23 14.68 18.90
N ILE A 205 2.64 13.92 19.92
CA ILE A 205 1.80 12.87 20.50
C ILE A 205 0.46 13.43 21.03
N PRO A 206 0.44 14.62 21.71
CA PRO A 206 -0.81 15.20 22.17
C PRO A 206 -1.86 15.38 21.07
N PHE A 207 -1.46 15.85 19.88
CA PHE A 207 -2.37 15.99 18.73
C PHE A 207 -3.07 14.66 18.38
N TYR A 208 -2.29 13.60 18.19
CA TYR A 208 -2.85 12.29 17.84
C TYR A 208 -3.71 11.70 18.97
N ALA A 209 -3.33 11.93 20.20
CA ALA A 209 -4.09 11.48 21.37
C ALA A 209 -5.45 12.19 21.46
N GLU A 210 -5.50 13.49 21.19
CA GLU A 210 -6.72 14.28 21.15
C GLU A 210 -7.67 13.78 20.04
N GLN A 211 -7.14 13.57 18.82
CA GLN A 211 -7.93 13.05 17.70
C GLN A 211 -8.50 11.64 17.95
N LEU A 212 -7.84 10.85 18.78
CA LEU A 212 -8.25 9.50 19.17
C LEU A 212 -9.03 9.46 20.51
N HIS A 213 -9.33 10.62 21.09
CA HIS A 213 -10.05 10.77 22.35
C HIS A 213 -9.45 9.97 23.51
N VAL A 214 -8.10 9.95 23.58
CA VAL A 214 -7.35 9.29 24.66
C VAL A 214 -6.27 10.22 25.21
N THR A 215 -5.72 9.91 26.38
CA THR A 215 -4.59 10.67 26.91
C THR A 215 -3.29 10.30 26.16
N PRO A 216 -2.30 11.22 26.05
CA PRO A 216 -0.99 10.93 25.44
C PRO A 216 -0.27 9.72 26.06
N HIS A 217 -0.38 9.57 27.38
CA HIS A 217 0.19 8.45 28.11
C HIS A 217 -0.48 7.13 27.73
N HIS A 218 -1.81 7.12 27.68
CA HIS A 218 -2.59 5.93 27.30
C HIS A 218 -2.33 5.52 25.86
N LEU A 219 -2.30 6.49 24.92
CA LEU A 219 -1.93 6.25 23.52
C LEU A 219 -0.55 5.61 23.43
N SER A 220 0.46 6.18 24.08
CA SER A 220 1.84 5.67 24.07
C SER A 220 1.94 4.24 24.59
N ALA A 221 1.24 3.92 25.68
CA ALA A 221 1.21 2.58 26.26
C ALA A 221 0.55 1.55 25.34
N ILE A 222 -0.62 1.90 24.77
CA ILE A 222 -1.36 1.02 23.86
C ILE A 222 -0.55 0.74 22.59
N ILE A 223 -0.04 1.80 21.93
CA ILE A 223 0.70 1.64 20.68
C ILE A 223 1.99 0.84 20.90
N LYS A 224 2.71 1.09 22.00
CA LYS A 224 3.89 0.29 22.35
C LYS A 224 3.54 -1.19 22.57
N LYS A 225 2.41 -1.48 23.20
CA LYS A 225 1.92 -2.84 23.42
C LYS A 225 1.47 -3.50 22.10
N ALA A 226 0.73 -2.77 21.25
CA ALA A 226 0.16 -3.31 20.01
C ALA A 226 1.21 -3.53 18.90
N SER A 227 2.18 -2.60 18.77
CA SER A 227 3.13 -2.61 17.64
C SER A 227 4.60 -2.86 18.03
N GLY A 228 4.92 -2.94 19.32
CA GLY A 228 6.30 -3.00 19.80
C GLY A 228 7.10 -1.70 19.62
N LYS A 229 6.53 -0.68 18.97
CA LYS A 229 7.18 0.60 18.64
C LYS A 229 6.47 1.78 19.32
N SER A 230 7.16 2.91 19.45
CA SER A 230 6.56 4.13 20.01
C SER A 230 5.67 4.83 18.98
N VAL A 231 4.74 5.69 19.46
CA VAL A 231 3.95 6.58 18.58
C VAL A 231 4.86 7.42 17.70
N MET A 232 5.91 8.01 18.26
CA MET A 232 6.87 8.81 17.49
C MET A 232 7.62 8.03 16.43
N HIS A 233 7.84 6.73 16.63
CA HIS A 233 8.41 5.88 15.58
C HIS A 233 7.52 5.89 14.32
N TRP A 234 6.22 5.73 14.48
CA TRP A 234 5.26 5.73 13.37
C TRP A 234 5.14 7.10 12.70
N VAL A 235 5.08 8.17 13.51
CA VAL A 235 5.05 9.56 13.00
C VAL A 235 6.32 9.88 12.20
N ASN A 236 7.50 9.57 12.77
CA ASN A 236 8.77 9.82 12.10
C ASN A 236 8.87 9.03 10.80
N ARG A 237 8.49 7.77 10.82
CA ARG A 237 8.53 6.89 9.66
C ARG A 237 7.65 7.41 8.52
N ALA A 238 6.41 7.84 8.81
CA ALA A 238 5.51 8.44 7.83
C ALA A 238 6.06 9.77 7.29
N THR A 239 6.56 10.65 8.15
CA THR A 239 7.17 11.93 7.74
C THR A 239 8.38 11.70 6.81
N ILE A 240 9.21 10.70 7.10
CA ILE A 240 10.36 10.35 6.24
C ILE A 240 9.90 9.77 4.91
N GLN A 241 8.83 8.99 4.89
CA GLN A 241 8.29 8.47 3.65
C GLN A 241 7.79 9.60 2.75
N GLU A 242 7.00 10.54 3.29
CA GLU A 242 6.58 11.74 2.58
C GLU A 242 7.78 12.57 2.09
N ALA A 243 8.80 12.73 2.95
CA ALA A 243 10.04 13.40 2.56
C ALA A 243 10.74 12.72 1.38
N LYS A 244 10.85 11.39 1.41
CA LYS A 244 11.43 10.60 0.30
C LYS A 244 10.63 10.77 -0.98
N VAL A 245 9.30 10.82 -0.86
CA VAL A 245 8.37 11.12 -1.94
C VAL A 245 8.71 12.46 -2.58
N LEU A 246 8.72 13.52 -1.79
CA LEU A 246 9.00 14.88 -2.27
C LEU A 246 10.41 15.02 -2.86
N LEU A 247 11.40 14.33 -2.29
CA LEU A 247 12.78 14.32 -2.80
C LEU A 247 12.91 13.60 -4.14
N LYS A 248 12.02 12.63 -4.44
CA LYS A 248 12.03 11.88 -5.70
C LYS A 248 11.19 12.55 -6.80
N THR A 249 10.07 13.20 -6.45
CA THR A 249 9.08 13.72 -7.42
C THR A 249 9.38 15.12 -7.93
N ASN A 250 10.08 15.90 -7.16
CA ASN A 250 10.31 17.30 -7.50
C ASN A 250 11.81 17.59 -7.51
N ASN A 251 12.27 18.37 -8.49
CA ASN A 251 13.52 19.15 -8.37
C ASN A 251 13.38 20.22 -7.25
N ALA A 252 12.51 19.94 -6.25
CA ALA A 252 12.23 20.86 -5.16
C ALA A 252 13.50 21.07 -4.32
N MET A 253 13.81 22.31 -4.06
CA MET A 253 14.93 22.65 -3.20
C MET A 253 14.62 22.26 -1.75
N GLY A 254 15.67 21.97 -0.98
CA GLY A 254 15.50 21.51 0.40
C GLY A 254 14.67 22.44 1.30
N TYR A 255 14.61 23.74 0.99
CA TYR A 255 13.76 24.69 1.74
C TYR A 255 12.27 24.52 1.40
N GLU A 256 11.91 24.20 0.14
CA GLU A 256 10.52 23.95 -0.28
C GLU A 256 9.97 22.66 0.36
N ILE A 257 10.80 21.63 0.45
CA ILE A 257 10.45 20.38 1.12
C ILE A 257 10.29 20.63 2.64
N ALA A 258 11.20 21.41 3.23
CA ALA A 258 11.10 21.78 4.64
C ALA A 258 9.79 22.52 4.94
N ASP A 259 9.39 23.45 4.08
CA ASP A 259 8.15 24.20 4.20
C ASP A 259 6.92 23.28 4.09
N ARG A 260 6.87 22.45 3.03
CA ARG A 260 5.78 21.48 2.82
C ARG A 260 5.60 20.49 3.97
N LEU A 261 6.71 20.11 4.60
CA LEU A 261 6.70 19.21 5.75
C LEU A 261 6.65 19.94 7.08
N ASN A 262 6.35 21.24 7.08
CA ASN A 262 6.22 22.07 8.28
C ASN A 262 7.46 21.98 9.21
N PHE A 263 8.66 22.08 8.64
CA PHE A 263 9.91 22.28 9.39
C PHE A 263 10.25 23.76 9.47
N PRO A 264 10.86 24.23 10.57
CA PRO A 264 11.21 25.64 10.75
C PRO A 264 12.15 26.17 9.67
N ASN A 265 13.00 25.32 9.10
CA ASN A 265 13.94 25.63 8.02
C ASN A 265 14.56 24.37 7.41
N ALA A 266 15.25 24.54 6.28
CA ALA A 266 15.94 23.44 5.57
C ALA A 266 16.99 22.71 6.42
N SER A 267 17.66 23.42 7.33
CA SER A 267 18.67 22.81 8.21
C SER A 267 18.05 21.88 9.24
N ALA A 268 16.90 22.25 9.81
CA ALA A 268 16.14 21.39 10.73
C ALA A 268 15.63 20.13 10.02
N PHE A 269 15.09 20.29 8.82
CA PHE A 269 14.69 19.17 7.97
C PHE A 269 15.87 18.24 7.65
N SER A 270 17.00 18.79 7.19
CA SER A 270 18.18 18.01 6.84
C SER A 270 18.74 17.21 8.02
N LYS A 271 18.81 17.80 9.20
CA LYS A 271 19.22 17.11 10.45
C LYS A 271 18.24 15.99 10.81
N TYR A 272 16.94 16.28 10.74
CA TYR A 272 15.89 15.29 11.00
C TYR A 272 16.00 14.11 10.03
N PHE A 273 16.04 14.37 8.72
CA PHE A 273 16.14 13.35 7.69
C PHE A 273 17.39 12.50 7.86
N LYS A 274 18.56 13.12 8.11
CA LYS A 274 19.82 12.39 8.35
C LYS A 274 19.75 11.51 9.59
N ARG A 275 19.14 11.99 10.67
CA ARG A 275 18.96 11.20 11.90
C ARG A 275 18.13 9.94 11.66
N GLU A 276 17.05 10.05 10.89
CA GLU A 276 16.11 8.95 10.67
C GLU A 276 16.54 7.98 9.54
N THR A 277 17.33 8.45 8.56
CA THR A 277 17.73 7.66 7.37
C THR A 277 19.21 7.34 7.28
N GLY A 278 20.05 7.97 8.08
CA GLY A 278 21.50 7.84 8.04
C GLY A 278 22.19 8.72 6.99
N MET A 279 21.46 9.35 6.07
CA MET A 279 21.99 10.17 4.99
C MET A 279 21.26 11.52 4.88
N THR A 280 21.93 12.53 4.33
CA THR A 280 21.28 13.82 4.06
C THR A 280 20.27 13.73 2.93
N PRO A 281 19.29 14.67 2.83
CA PRO A 281 18.36 14.71 1.70
C PRO A 281 19.08 14.76 0.34
N ARG A 282 20.18 15.49 0.25
CA ARG A 282 20.98 15.61 -0.96
C ARG A 282 21.67 14.30 -1.34
N GLU A 283 22.33 13.63 -0.39
CA GLU A 283 22.94 12.31 -0.60
C GLU A 283 21.87 11.28 -1.01
N TYR A 284 20.66 11.39 -0.48
CA TYR A 284 19.53 10.54 -0.86
C TYR A 284 19.09 10.79 -2.31
N GLN A 285 18.97 12.07 -2.74
CA GLN A 285 18.65 12.42 -4.12
C GLN A 285 19.74 11.95 -5.10
N GLU A 286 21.00 12.18 -4.79
CA GLU A 286 22.15 11.77 -5.62
C GLU A 286 22.18 10.24 -5.80
N LYS A 287 21.93 9.47 -4.72
CA LYS A 287 21.87 8.00 -4.77
C LYS A 287 20.71 7.46 -5.61
N MET A 288 19.61 8.21 -5.71
CA MET A 288 18.43 7.81 -6.49
C MET A 288 18.53 8.24 -7.95
N THR A 289 19.52 9.04 -8.29
CA THR A 289 19.78 9.55 -9.65
C THR A 289 20.81 8.70 -10.40
N LEU A 290 21.52 7.82 -9.68
CA LEU A 290 22.45 6.81 -10.20
C LEU A 290 21.73 5.49 -10.45
#